data_ac6ab9e9ae1a8c694ba8f8df9f2fcae9
#
_entry.id   ac6ab9e9ae1a8c694ba8f8df9f2fcae9
#
_cell.length_a   1.000
_cell.length_b   1.000
_cell.length_c   1.000
_cell.angle_alpha   90.00
_cell.angle_beta   90.00
_cell.angle_gamma   90.00
#
_symmetry.space_group_name_H-M   'P 1'
#
loop_
_entity.id
_entity.type
_entity.pdbx_description
1 polymer ?
#
loop_
_entity_poly.entity_id
_entity_poly.type
_entity_poly.pdbx_seq_one_letter_code
_entity_poly.pdbx_strand_id
1 'polypeptide(L)'
;SGVAQVAAHPGYVPGYALSAEMIRHDTALLKLAAPIPSAVAAPFVLAVEGRAGQEVSVVSYGRGREAALSWQRACGVTAAGQGLLALDCDVTFGSSGAPVFTGEHGRARIVSVISSGNTSGGPPIAYGMALPDLVEDLKAQLRREAGPATATARRVKVGQGGGASGAKFAKP
;
A
#
# COMPACT_ATOMS: atom_id res chain seq x y z
N SER A 1 -18.25 1.43 4.81
CA SER A 1 -18.47 2.73 4.16
C SER A 1 -18.17 2.61 2.68
N GLY A 2 -18.95 3.28 1.81
CA GLY A 2 -18.65 3.38 0.38
C GLY A 2 -17.47 4.34 0.13
N VAL A 3 -16.89 4.29 -1.08
CA VAL A 3 -15.84 5.21 -1.53
C VAL A 3 -16.48 6.37 -2.30
N ALA A 4 -16.21 7.61 -1.89
CA ALA A 4 -16.69 8.82 -2.54
C ALA A 4 -15.75 9.32 -3.64
N GLN A 5 -14.43 9.24 -3.42
CA GLN A 5 -13.40 9.67 -4.37
C GLN A 5 -12.19 8.75 -4.31
N VAL A 6 -11.44 8.68 -5.40
CA VAL A 6 -10.18 7.95 -5.51
C VAL A 6 -9.14 8.88 -6.12
N ALA A 7 -8.01 9.05 -5.45
CA ALA A 7 -6.82 9.66 -6.03
C ALA A 7 -5.75 8.59 -6.20
N ALA A 8 -5.47 8.19 -7.43
CA ALA A 8 -4.33 7.35 -7.78
C ALA A 8 -3.16 8.23 -8.18
N HIS A 9 -1.94 7.80 -7.87
CA HIS A 9 -0.76 8.58 -8.24
C HIS A 9 -0.64 8.71 -9.76
N PRO A 10 -0.53 9.93 -10.33
CA PRO A 10 -0.58 10.14 -11.77
C PRO A 10 0.63 9.52 -12.52
N GLY A 11 1.73 9.30 -11.82
CA GLY A 11 2.91 8.62 -12.35
C GLY A 11 2.83 7.10 -12.35
N TYR A 12 1.75 6.50 -11.84
CA TYR A 12 1.60 5.05 -11.89
C TYR A 12 1.23 4.60 -13.30
N VAL A 13 2.15 3.91 -13.94
CA VAL A 13 1.94 3.31 -15.27
C VAL A 13 2.06 1.79 -15.12
N PRO A 14 0.95 1.03 -15.27
CA PRO A 14 1.02 -0.42 -15.21
C PRO A 14 1.86 -0.95 -16.37
N GLY A 15 2.80 -1.83 -16.07
CA GLY A 15 3.74 -2.41 -17.04
C GLY A 15 3.84 -3.94 -16.89
N TYR A 16 4.46 -4.61 -17.85
CA TYR A 16 4.70 -6.06 -17.80
C TYR A 16 5.88 -6.43 -16.88
N ALA A 17 6.84 -5.53 -16.71
CA ALA A 17 7.99 -5.72 -15.84
C ALA A 17 7.90 -4.84 -14.59
N LEU A 18 8.31 -5.40 -13.47
CA LEU A 18 8.43 -4.64 -12.23
C LEU A 18 9.57 -3.62 -12.38
N SER A 19 9.31 -2.36 -12.05
CA SER A 19 10.30 -1.30 -12.05
C SER A 19 10.23 -0.49 -10.76
N ALA A 20 11.35 0.12 -10.39
CA ALA A 20 11.42 1.02 -9.25
C ALA A 20 10.41 2.19 -9.36
N GLU A 21 10.23 2.71 -10.56
CA GLU A 21 9.29 3.79 -10.87
C GLU A 21 7.84 3.34 -10.61
N MET A 22 7.48 2.13 -11.07
CA MET A 22 6.15 1.58 -10.86
C MET A 22 5.87 1.37 -9.37
N ILE A 23 6.83 0.81 -8.61
CA ILE A 23 6.67 0.61 -7.16
C ILE A 23 6.49 1.95 -6.45
N ARG A 24 7.33 2.94 -6.79
CA ARG A 24 7.31 4.27 -6.16
C ARG A 24 5.97 4.96 -6.28
N HIS A 25 5.23 4.72 -7.37
CA HIS A 25 3.97 5.36 -7.68
C HIS A 25 2.74 4.46 -7.48
N ASP A 26 2.93 3.22 -7.02
CA ASP A 26 1.84 2.25 -6.81
C ASP A 26 1.04 2.55 -5.54
N THR A 27 0.43 3.72 -5.52
CA THR A 27 -0.30 4.23 -4.35
C THR A 27 -1.57 4.94 -4.79
N ALA A 28 -2.64 4.69 -4.05
CA ALA A 28 -3.91 5.41 -4.18
C ALA A 28 -4.47 5.77 -2.81
N LEU A 29 -5.16 6.90 -2.74
CA LEU A 29 -5.89 7.35 -1.57
C LEU A 29 -7.39 7.30 -1.84
N LEU A 30 -8.12 6.64 -0.96
CA LEU A 30 -9.58 6.51 -1.05
C LEU A 30 -10.25 7.42 -0.01
N LYS A 31 -11.09 8.32 -0.47
CA LYS A 31 -11.95 9.11 0.44
C LYS A 31 -13.25 8.36 0.65
N LEU A 32 -13.57 8.08 1.89
CA LEU A 32 -14.81 7.41 2.25
C LEU A 32 -16.01 8.33 2.12
N ALA A 33 -17.17 7.80 1.74
CA ALA A 33 -18.43 8.53 1.65
C ALA A 33 -18.94 8.98 3.04
N ALA A 34 -18.64 8.20 4.07
CA ALA A 34 -18.89 8.56 5.44
C ALA A 34 -17.65 8.22 6.30
N PRO A 35 -17.25 9.09 7.22
CA PRO A 35 -16.11 8.83 8.08
C PRO A 35 -16.37 7.62 8.98
N ILE A 36 -15.31 6.85 9.27
CA ILE A 36 -15.35 5.82 10.30
C ILE A 36 -15.07 6.52 11.64
N PRO A 37 -15.97 6.41 12.64
CA PRO A 37 -15.71 6.98 13.94
C PRO A 37 -14.43 6.41 14.57
N SER A 38 -13.62 7.26 15.20
CA SER A 38 -12.36 6.82 15.80
C SER A 38 -12.54 5.81 16.94
N ALA A 39 -13.74 5.78 17.56
CA ALA A 39 -14.11 4.75 18.52
C ALA A 39 -14.29 3.36 17.90
N VAL A 40 -14.57 3.29 16.59
CA VAL A 40 -14.70 2.03 15.82
C VAL A 40 -13.34 1.61 15.27
N ALA A 41 -12.59 2.56 14.69
CA ALA A 41 -11.24 2.31 14.17
C ALA A 41 -10.42 3.59 14.31
N ALA A 42 -9.49 3.59 15.24
CA ALA A 42 -8.55 4.70 15.39
C ALA A 42 -7.59 4.74 14.19
N PRO A 43 -7.36 5.92 13.58
CA PRO A 43 -6.45 6.04 12.46
C PRO A 43 -5.00 5.80 12.88
N PHE A 44 -4.25 5.12 12.02
CA PHE A 44 -2.82 5.03 12.17
C PHE A 44 -2.14 6.32 11.70
N VAL A 45 -1.01 6.63 12.33
CA VAL A 45 -0.14 7.73 11.93
C VAL A 45 0.92 7.17 10.98
N LEU A 46 1.35 7.95 9.99
CA LEU A 46 2.48 7.61 9.17
C LEU A 46 3.79 7.78 9.94
N ALA A 47 4.74 6.88 9.74
CA ALA A 47 6.12 7.09 10.14
C ALA A 47 6.77 8.13 9.22
N VAL A 48 7.75 8.87 9.74
CA VAL A 48 8.42 9.92 8.95
C VAL A 48 9.24 9.28 7.82
N GLU A 49 9.97 8.20 8.13
CA GLU A 49 10.87 7.55 7.19
C GLU A 49 11.13 6.10 7.59
N GLY A 50 11.30 5.22 6.60
CA GLY A 50 11.81 3.87 6.81
C GLY A 50 13.32 3.83 6.64
N ARG A 51 14.04 3.08 7.48
CA ARG A 51 15.50 2.97 7.47
C ARG A 51 15.97 1.53 7.36
N ALA A 52 17.07 1.31 6.63
CA ALA A 52 17.71 0.00 6.61
C ALA A 52 18.07 -0.47 8.04
N GLY A 53 17.82 -1.74 8.32
CA GLY A 53 17.98 -2.33 9.65
C GLY A 53 16.81 -2.09 10.61
N GLN A 54 15.78 -1.37 10.21
CA GLN A 54 14.59 -1.16 11.02
C GLN A 54 13.72 -2.42 11.05
N GLU A 55 13.32 -2.86 12.25
CA GLU A 55 12.32 -3.91 12.39
C GLU A 55 10.92 -3.38 12.06
N VAL A 56 10.17 -4.18 11.31
CA VAL A 56 8.81 -3.89 10.88
C VAL A 56 7.93 -5.14 10.99
N SER A 57 6.62 -4.94 10.87
CA SER A 57 5.64 -6.02 10.79
C SER A 57 4.65 -5.79 9.65
N VAL A 58 4.11 -6.86 9.09
CA VAL A 58 3.13 -6.80 7.99
C VAL A 58 1.87 -7.53 8.38
N VAL A 59 0.73 -6.90 8.11
CA VAL A 59 -0.59 -7.49 8.30
C VAL A 59 -1.29 -7.55 6.95
N SER A 60 -1.63 -8.76 6.48
CA SER A 60 -2.17 -8.94 5.13
C SER A 60 -3.22 -10.04 5.04
N TYR A 61 -3.90 -10.09 3.91
CA TYR A 61 -4.75 -11.20 3.46
C TYR A 61 -4.10 -11.82 2.22
N GLY A 62 -3.21 -12.80 2.44
CA GLY A 62 -2.48 -13.47 1.37
C GLY A 62 -3.28 -14.57 0.70
N ARG A 63 -2.77 -15.06 -0.43
CA ARG A 63 -3.35 -16.16 -1.21
C ARG A 63 -3.65 -17.38 -0.34
N GLY A 64 -4.87 -17.92 -0.48
CA GLY A 64 -5.37 -19.05 0.32
C GLY A 64 -5.78 -18.67 1.74
N ARG A 65 -5.73 -17.39 2.09
CA ARG A 65 -6.12 -16.84 3.39
C ARG A 65 -6.93 -15.54 3.25
N GLU A 66 -7.72 -15.43 2.22
CA GLU A 66 -8.47 -14.21 1.88
C GLU A 66 -9.49 -13.80 2.97
N ALA A 67 -9.93 -14.76 3.79
CA ALA A 67 -10.83 -14.54 4.93
C ALA A 67 -10.12 -14.58 6.29
N ALA A 68 -8.79 -14.79 6.32
CA ALA A 68 -8.02 -14.94 7.55
C ALA A 68 -6.83 -14.01 7.56
N LEU A 69 -6.80 -13.09 8.51
CA LEU A 69 -5.68 -12.15 8.69
C LEU A 69 -4.38 -12.91 8.94
N SER A 70 -3.36 -12.58 8.15
CA SER A 70 -1.99 -13.04 8.36
C SER A 70 -1.17 -11.90 8.97
N TRP A 71 -0.42 -12.21 10.01
CA TRP A 71 0.45 -11.25 10.67
C TRP A 71 1.87 -11.79 10.77
N GLN A 72 2.77 -11.23 10.00
CA GLN A 72 4.20 -11.40 10.21
C GLN A 72 4.68 -10.36 11.22
N ARG A 73 5.00 -10.83 12.41
CA ARG A 73 5.28 -9.96 13.58
C ARG A 73 6.61 -9.24 13.48
N ALA A 74 7.60 -9.88 12.85
CA ALA A 74 8.92 -9.33 12.69
C ALA A 74 9.49 -9.68 11.31
N CYS A 75 9.92 -8.68 10.60
CA CYS A 75 10.76 -8.70 9.42
C CYS A 75 11.53 -7.37 9.37
N GLY A 76 12.40 -7.16 8.41
CA GLY A 76 13.30 -6.01 8.40
C GLY A 76 13.21 -5.18 7.13
N VAL A 77 13.54 -3.91 7.25
CA VAL A 77 13.89 -3.06 6.10
C VAL A 77 15.33 -3.38 5.73
N THR A 78 15.55 -4.04 4.59
CA THR A 78 16.89 -4.41 4.11
C THR A 78 17.58 -3.28 3.37
N ALA A 79 16.82 -2.42 2.70
CA ALA A 79 17.31 -1.22 2.05
C ALA A 79 16.23 -0.14 2.01
N ALA A 80 16.65 1.13 2.08
CA ALA A 80 15.79 2.29 1.94
C ALA A 80 16.53 3.38 1.15
N GLY A 81 15.86 3.99 0.20
CA GLY A 81 16.43 5.09 -0.58
C GLY A 81 15.58 5.46 -1.80
N GLN A 82 15.70 6.68 -2.26
CA GLN A 82 14.99 7.19 -3.44
C GLN A 82 13.46 6.96 -3.40
N GLY A 83 12.84 7.05 -2.23
CA GLY A 83 11.41 6.83 -2.06
C GLY A 83 10.97 5.36 -2.07
N LEU A 84 11.90 4.40 -2.02
CA LEU A 84 11.64 2.97 -2.02
C LEU A 84 12.13 2.30 -0.74
N LEU A 85 11.45 1.21 -0.37
CA LEU A 85 11.89 0.31 0.67
C LEU A 85 11.93 -1.12 0.13
N ALA A 86 13.01 -1.82 0.44
CA ALA A 86 13.12 -3.27 0.28
C ALA A 86 13.00 -3.91 1.67
N LEU A 87 12.28 -5.02 1.75
CA LEU A 87 11.93 -5.68 2.99
C LEU A 87 12.17 -7.18 2.85
N ASP A 88 12.61 -7.84 3.91
CA ASP A 88 12.70 -9.31 3.97
C ASP A 88 11.41 -9.97 4.49
N CYS A 89 10.28 -9.26 4.34
CA CYS A 89 8.98 -9.76 4.74
C CYS A 89 8.48 -10.83 3.76
N ASP A 90 7.97 -11.93 4.32
CA ASP A 90 7.33 -13.00 3.54
C ASP A 90 5.93 -12.57 3.10
N VAL A 91 5.81 -12.13 1.88
CA VAL A 91 4.57 -11.68 1.26
C VAL A 91 4.21 -12.56 0.07
N THR A 92 2.92 -12.66 -0.20
CA THR A 92 2.40 -13.45 -1.32
C THR A 92 1.35 -12.66 -2.10
N PHE A 93 0.84 -13.22 -3.19
CA PHE A 93 -0.30 -12.64 -3.89
C PHE A 93 -1.45 -12.33 -2.91
N GLY A 94 -2.06 -11.17 -3.05
CA GLY A 94 -3.08 -10.66 -2.13
C GLY A 94 -2.53 -9.80 -1.00
N SER A 95 -1.21 -9.78 -0.76
CA SER A 95 -0.59 -8.86 0.21
C SER A 95 -0.40 -7.43 -0.32
N SER A 96 -0.76 -7.17 -1.56
CA SER A 96 -0.70 -5.82 -2.16
C SER A 96 -1.56 -4.83 -1.40
N GLY A 97 -1.02 -3.66 -1.12
CA GLY A 97 -1.67 -2.64 -0.30
C GLY A 97 -1.65 -2.94 1.20
N ALA A 98 -1.07 -4.07 1.63
CA ALA A 98 -0.92 -4.38 3.04
C ALA A 98 -0.02 -3.35 3.74
N PRO A 99 -0.43 -2.84 4.92
CA PRO A 99 0.38 -1.90 5.67
C PRO A 99 1.62 -2.57 6.26
N VAL A 100 2.74 -1.87 6.19
CA VAL A 100 3.99 -2.18 6.88
C VAL A 100 4.06 -1.27 8.10
N PHE A 101 4.09 -1.88 9.27
CA PHE A 101 4.11 -1.15 10.54
C PHE A 101 5.51 -1.13 11.17
N THR A 102 5.84 -0.03 11.79
CA THR A 102 6.94 0.08 12.73
C THR A 102 6.43 0.38 14.13
N GLY A 103 7.10 -0.13 15.15
CA GLY A 103 6.81 0.17 16.55
C GLY A 103 7.69 1.32 17.03
N GLU A 104 7.16 2.52 17.09
CA GLU A 104 7.84 3.67 17.70
C GLU A 104 7.07 4.15 18.93
N HIS A 105 7.77 4.26 20.05
CA HIS A 105 7.21 4.78 21.32
C HIS A 105 5.93 4.07 21.77
N GLY A 106 5.85 2.74 21.55
CA GLY A 106 4.72 1.92 21.96
C GLY A 106 3.45 2.07 21.08
N ARG A 107 3.54 2.76 19.96
CA ARG A 107 2.45 2.90 18.98
C ARG A 107 2.88 2.41 17.61
N ALA A 108 2.01 1.64 16.96
CA ALA A 108 2.22 1.26 15.57
C ALA A 108 2.03 2.46 14.64
N ARG A 109 2.99 2.64 13.72
CA ARG A 109 2.94 3.64 12.64
C ARG A 109 3.10 2.94 11.32
N ILE A 110 2.44 3.42 10.29
CA ILE A 110 2.60 2.89 8.93
C ILE A 110 3.84 3.53 8.30
N VAL A 111 4.83 2.71 7.95
CA VAL A 111 6.07 3.15 7.29
C VAL A 111 6.01 2.98 5.79
N SER A 112 5.23 2.01 5.30
CA SER A 112 5.06 1.70 3.88
C SER A 112 3.77 0.91 3.65
N VAL A 113 3.47 0.66 2.38
CA VAL A 113 2.52 -0.38 1.95
C VAL A 113 3.23 -1.31 0.96
N ILE A 114 2.80 -2.57 0.94
CA ILE A 114 3.36 -3.57 0.02
C ILE A 114 2.85 -3.28 -1.41
N SER A 115 3.76 -3.09 -2.33
CA SER A 115 3.47 -2.99 -3.77
C SER A 115 3.73 -4.31 -4.48
N SER A 116 4.87 -4.94 -4.19
CA SER A 116 5.30 -6.16 -4.89
C SER A 116 6.22 -7.01 -4.01
N GLY A 117 6.54 -8.19 -4.49
CA GLY A 117 7.50 -9.08 -3.85
C GLY A 117 7.88 -10.25 -4.75
N ASN A 118 8.88 -11.03 -4.36
CA ASN A 118 9.16 -12.30 -5.01
C ASN A 118 8.39 -13.43 -4.31
N THR A 119 7.88 -14.36 -5.12
CA THR A 119 7.25 -15.60 -4.63
C THR A 119 8.00 -16.84 -5.08
N SER A 120 9.18 -16.67 -5.65
CA SER A 120 9.94 -17.70 -6.36
C SER A 120 11.15 -18.14 -5.58
N GLY A 121 10.98 -19.04 -4.61
CA GLY A 121 12.02 -19.97 -4.15
C GLY A 121 13.35 -19.41 -3.64
N GLY A 122 13.48 -18.12 -3.43
CA GLY A 122 14.65 -17.44 -2.84
C GLY A 122 14.31 -16.85 -1.47
N PRO A 123 15.24 -16.11 -0.87
CA PRO A 123 14.94 -15.32 0.31
C PRO A 123 13.72 -14.41 0.06
N PRO A 124 12.82 -14.23 1.03
CA PRO A 124 11.67 -13.35 0.85
C PRO A 124 12.15 -11.92 0.59
N ILE A 125 11.59 -11.31 -0.44
CA ILE A 125 11.82 -9.90 -0.77
C ILE A 125 10.47 -9.27 -1.06
N ALA A 126 10.16 -8.21 -0.34
CA ALA A 126 9.01 -7.36 -0.60
C ALA A 126 9.48 -5.93 -0.89
N TYR A 127 8.71 -5.21 -1.66
CA TYR A 127 8.97 -3.82 -2.00
C TYR A 127 7.77 -2.96 -1.68
N GLY A 128 8.05 -1.77 -1.19
CA GLY A 128 7.08 -0.72 -0.94
C GLY A 128 7.69 0.65 -1.17
N MET A 129 6.94 1.70 -0.86
CA MET A 129 7.34 3.08 -1.07
C MET A 129 7.26 3.89 0.23
N ALA A 130 8.01 4.98 0.29
CA ALA A 130 7.87 5.99 1.33
C ALA A 130 6.54 6.74 1.18
N LEU A 131 5.79 6.87 2.26
CA LEU A 131 4.40 7.34 2.19
C LEU A 131 4.18 8.84 2.44
N PRO A 132 4.92 9.55 3.32
CA PRO A 132 4.51 10.88 3.76
C PRO A 132 4.21 11.85 2.63
N ASP A 133 5.17 12.07 1.73
CA ASP A 133 5.02 13.02 0.62
C ASP A 133 3.94 12.55 -0.37
N LEU A 134 3.94 11.26 -0.72
CA LEU A 134 2.91 10.66 -1.59
C LEU A 134 1.50 10.87 -1.05
N VAL A 135 1.30 10.66 0.25
CA VAL A 135 -0.02 10.84 0.87
C VAL A 135 -0.43 12.31 0.86
N GLU A 136 0.49 13.24 1.10
CA GLU A 136 0.15 14.68 1.02
C GLU A 136 -0.18 15.12 -0.41
N ASP A 137 0.53 14.61 -1.41
CA ASP A 137 0.24 14.88 -2.83
C ASP A 137 -1.13 14.33 -3.24
N LEU A 138 -1.45 13.10 -2.84
CA LEU A 138 -2.76 12.48 -3.10
C LEU A 138 -3.89 13.19 -2.36
N LYS A 139 -3.66 13.66 -1.14
CA LYS A 139 -4.62 14.51 -0.42
C LYS A 139 -4.84 15.84 -1.14
N ALA A 140 -3.76 16.46 -1.66
CA ALA A 140 -3.87 17.67 -2.45
C ALA A 140 -4.65 17.43 -3.75
N GLN A 141 -4.44 16.29 -4.41
CA GLN A 141 -5.23 15.87 -5.57
C GLN A 141 -6.71 15.73 -5.23
N LEU A 142 -7.07 15.00 -4.15
CA LEU A 142 -8.45 14.86 -3.70
C LEU A 142 -9.11 16.22 -3.41
N ARG A 143 -8.37 17.17 -2.83
CA ARG A 143 -8.88 18.55 -2.59
C ARG A 143 -9.14 19.31 -3.87
N ARG A 144 -8.27 19.19 -4.87
CA ARG A 144 -8.44 19.85 -6.20
C ARG A 144 -9.62 19.28 -6.97
N GLU A 145 -9.79 17.96 -6.91
CA GLU A 145 -10.87 17.25 -7.61
C GLU A 145 -12.22 17.35 -6.90
N ALA A 146 -12.23 17.78 -5.65
CA ALA A 146 -13.43 18.09 -4.88
C ALA A 146 -14.06 19.43 -5.26
N GLY A 147 -13.90 19.92 -6.50
CA GLY A 147 -14.63 21.07 -7.02
C GLY A 147 -16.13 20.94 -6.76
N PRO A 148 -16.95 22.03 -6.90
CA PRO A 148 -18.36 22.08 -6.50
C PRO A 148 -19.05 20.82 -7.02
N ALA A 149 -19.68 20.09 -6.09
CA ALA A 149 -20.18 18.74 -6.27
C ALA A 149 -21.14 18.61 -7.46
N THR A 150 -20.65 18.15 -8.58
CA THR A 150 -21.46 17.44 -9.57
C THR A 150 -21.09 15.96 -9.45
N ALA A 151 -21.86 15.29 -8.60
CA ALA A 151 -21.65 13.87 -8.31
C ALA A 151 -22.02 13.02 -9.54
N THR A 152 -21.02 12.58 -10.27
CA THR A 152 -21.17 11.37 -11.09
C THR A 152 -20.22 10.32 -10.52
N ALA A 153 -20.71 9.57 -9.56
CA ALA A 153 -19.97 8.43 -9.01
C ALA A 153 -19.80 7.39 -10.12
N ARG A 154 -18.61 7.34 -10.72
CA ARG A 154 -18.25 6.27 -11.65
C ARG A 154 -17.97 5.01 -10.80
N ARG A 155 -18.91 4.08 -10.84
CA ARG A 155 -18.79 2.79 -10.17
C ARG A 155 -17.67 1.99 -10.84
N VAL A 156 -16.49 1.94 -10.22
CA VAL A 156 -15.44 1.00 -10.62
C VAL A 156 -15.88 -0.39 -10.19
N LYS A 157 -16.29 -1.23 -11.12
CA LYS A 157 -16.49 -2.66 -10.85
C LYS A 157 -15.11 -3.31 -10.72
N VAL A 158 -14.71 -3.62 -9.52
CA VAL A 158 -13.61 -4.54 -9.26
C VAL A 158 -14.15 -5.95 -9.55
N GLY A 159 -13.68 -6.61 -10.61
CA GLY A 159 -13.93 -8.03 -10.80
C GLY A 159 -14.61 -8.50 -12.08
N GLN A 160 -14.61 -7.74 -13.20
CA GLN A 160 -14.90 -8.32 -14.51
C GLN A 160 -14.08 -7.62 -15.60
N GLY A 161 -12.98 -8.21 -15.93
CA GLY A 161 -12.10 -7.85 -17.03
C GLY A 161 -10.69 -8.29 -16.70
N GLY A 162 -10.17 -9.28 -17.41
CA GLY A 162 -8.81 -9.79 -17.25
C GLY A 162 -7.75 -8.77 -17.67
N GLY A 163 -7.56 -7.78 -16.85
CA GLY A 163 -6.47 -6.82 -16.92
C GLY A 163 -5.74 -6.84 -15.58
N ALA A 164 -4.45 -7.14 -15.61
CA ALA A 164 -3.60 -7.25 -14.44
C ALA A 164 -3.45 -5.89 -13.75
N SER A 165 -4.37 -5.53 -12.87
CA SER A 165 -4.23 -4.43 -11.92
C SER A 165 -4.14 -5.01 -10.51
N GLY A 166 -2.99 -5.47 -10.15
CA GLY A 166 -2.64 -5.97 -8.84
C GLY A 166 -1.12 -5.99 -8.71
N ALA A 167 -0.61 -6.02 -7.49
CA ALA A 167 0.82 -6.13 -7.27
C ALA A 167 1.39 -7.30 -8.09
N LYS A 168 2.44 -7.03 -8.83
CA LYS A 168 3.09 -8.02 -9.67
C LYS A 168 4.17 -8.71 -8.86
N PHE A 169 4.00 -10.00 -8.72
CA PHE A 169 5.05 -10.87 -8.18
C PHE A 169 5.81 -11.49 -9.35
N ALA A 170 7.13 -11.50 -9.27
CA ALA A 170 7.95 -12.17 -10.26
C ALA A 170 7.61 -13.68 -10.28
N LYS A 171 7.31 -14.22 -11.45
CA LYS A 171 7.19 -15.67 -11.63
C LYS A 171 8.58 -16.28 -11.72
N PRO A 172 8.73 -17.55 -11.31
CA PRO A 172 9.98 -18.30 -11.46
C PRO A 172 10.41 -18.41 -12.94
#